data_837bc36936c80fafdbd23384359cae24
#
_entry.id   837bc36936c80fafdbd23384359cae24
#
_cell.length_a   1.000
_cell.length_b   1.000
_cell.length_c   1.000
_cell.angle_alpha   90.00
_cell.angle_beta   90.00
_cell.angle_gamma   90.00
#
_symmetry.space_group_name_H-M   'P 1'
#
loop_
_entity.id
_entity.type
_entity.pdbx_description
1 polymer ?
#
loop_
_entity_poly.entity_id
_entity_poly.type
_entity_poly.pdbx_seq_one_letter_code
_entity_poly.pdbx_strand_id
1 'polypeptide(L)'
;MNQQLQDLAELWIGHKAQLIEFVGLTNDAMHVHGSILILFGSAVLLRRRPDSIWCWMIVFVAELFNEYADFKGLAPGEANIDAAMHDLYNTMLWPTVIVVLGRFLFPPRAKKIYTDPEISGDLAD
;
A
#
# COMPACT_ATOMS: atom_id res chain seq x y z
N MET A 1 19.08 -16.07 -15.43
CA MET A 1 18.67 -14.93 -14.59
C MET A 1 19.84 -13.97 -14.56
N ASN A 2 19.59 -12.68 -14.70
CA ASN A 2 20.66 -11.69 -14.85
C ASN A 2 21.35 -11.48 -13.49
N GLN A 3 22.69 -11.62 -13.44
CA GLN A 3 23.53 -11.44 -12.24
C GLN A 3 23.17 -10.14 -11.52
N GLN A 4 22.93 -9.06 -12.27
CA GLN A 4 22.55 -7.77 -11.74
C GLN A 4 21.27 -7.77 -10.90
N LEU A 5 20.29 -8.62 -11.24
CA LEU A 5 19.06 -8.74 -10.46
C LEU A 5 19.28 -9.45 -9.12
N GLN A 6 20.19 -10.44 -9.12
CA GLN A 6 20.59 -11.10 -7.88
C GLN A 6 21.32 -10.14 -6.95
N ASP A 7 22.32 -9.42 -7.48
CA ASP A 7 23.10 -8.45 -6.71
C ASP A 7 22.19 -7.36 -6.08
N LEU A 8 21.18 -6.88 -6.83
CA LEU A 8 20.21 -5.91 -6.32
C LEU A 8 19.30 -6.51 -5.23
N ALA A 9 18.88 -7.76 -5.37
CA ALA A 9 18.05 -8.43 -4.37
C ALA A 9 18.83 -8.69 -3.08
N GLU A 10 20.10 -9.10 -3.17
CA GLU A 10 20.98 -9.26 -2.00
C GLU A 10 21.23 -7.93 -1.29
N LEU A 11 21.45 -6.85 -2.04
CA LEU A 11 21.57 -5.50 -1.47
C LEU A 11 20.29 -5.08 -0.75
N TRP A 12 19.13 -5.37 -1.34
CA TRP A 12 17.81 -5.08 -0.73
C TRP A 12 17.65 -5.81 0.62
N ILE A 13 17.92 -7.11 0.66
CA ILE A 13 17.84 -7.91 1.89
C ILE A 13 18.82 -7.37 2.95
N GLY A 14 20.04 -7.03 2.56
CA GLY A 14 21.04 -6.46 3.47
C GLY A 14 20.59 -5.13 4.09
N HIS A 15 20.04 -4.21 3.29
CA HIS A 15 19.52 -2.94 3.80
C HIS A 15 18.27 -3.12 4.67
N LYS A 16 17.38 -4.04 4.31
CA LYS A 16 16.21 -4.39 5.11
C LYS A 16 16.61 -4.91 6.49
N ALA A 17 17.60 -5.82 6.57
CA ALA A 17 18.11 -6.34 7.83
C ALA A 17 18.72 -5.24 8.72
N GLN A 18 19.53 -4.34 8.15
CA GLN A 18 20.11 -3.20 8.86
C GLN A 18 19.04 -2.24 9.39
N LEU A 19 17.99 -2.00 8.60
CA LEU A 19 16.89 -1.14 9.01
C LEU A 19 16.11 -1.75 10.18
N ILE A 20 15.82 -3.04 10.13
CA ILE A 20 15.15 -3.79 11.20
C ILE A 20 15.96 -3.70 12.50
N GLU A 21 17.27 -3.92 12.42
CA GLU A 21 18.16 -3.82 13.57
C GLU A 21 18.22 -2.38 14.13
N PHE A 22 18.33 -1.39 13.26
CA PHE A 22 18.37 0.02 13.66
C PHE A 22 17.09 0.49 14.35
N VAL A 23 15.93 0.07 13.85
CA VAL A 23 14.62 0.47 14.39
C VAL A 23 14.23 -0.39 15.60
N GLY A 24 14.84 -1.58 15.76
CA GLY A 24 14.53 -2.51 16.85
C GLY A 24 13.17 -3.17 16.75
N LEU A 25 12.59 -3.22 15.53
CA LEU A 25 11.32 -3.88 15.26
C LEU A 25 11.53 -5.31 14.74
N THR A 26 10.52 -6.14 14.91
CA THR A 26 10.48 -7.46 14.26
C THR A 26 10.17 -7.31 12.76
N ASN A 27 10.44 -8.35 11.95
CA ASN A 27 10.08 -8.36 10.53
C ASN A 27 8.58 -8.09 10.34
N ASP A 28 7.73 -8.76 11.09
CA ASP A 28 6.27 -8.56 11.05
C ASP A 28 5.85 -7.12 11.37
N ALA A 29 6.47 -6.53 12.40
CA ALA A 29 6.20 -5.13 12.74
C ALA A 29 6.65 -4.18 11.63
N MET A 30 7.73 -4.48 10.91
CA MET A 30 8.18 -3.69 9.75
C MET A 30 7.16 -3.75 8.61
N HIS A 31 6.57 -4.90 8.31
CA HIS A 31 5.51 -5.04 7.30
C HIS A 31 4.29 -4.19 7.67
N VAL A 32 3.84 -4.25 8.93
CA VAL A 32 2.70 -3.44 9.41
C VAL A 32 2.99 -1.95 9.33
N HIS A 33 4.11 -1.48 9.89
CA HIS A 33 4.44 -0.05 9.91
C HIS A 33 4.76 0.48 8.52
N GLY A 34 5.51 -0.29 7.73
CA GLY A 34 5.84 0.04 6.35
C GLY A 34 4.60 0.20 5.47
N SER A 35 3.64 -0.70 5.60
CA SER A 35 2.38 -0.64 4.85
C SER A 35 1.56 0.62 5.17
N ILE A 36 1.50 1.00 6.44
CA ILE A 36 0.81 2.23 6.89
C ILE A 36 1.54 3.46 6.34
N LEU A 37 2.87 3.51 6.44
CA LEU A 37 3.65 4.62 5.88
C LEU A 37 3.47 4.76 4.37
N ILE A 38 3.49 3.66 3.62
CA ILE A 38 3.27 3.66 2.18
C ILE A 38 1.85 4.12 1.86
N LEU A 39 0.83 3.65 2.61
CA LEU A 39 -0.56 4.05 2.42
C LEU A 39 -0.74 5.56 2.59
N PHE A 40 -0.30 6.12 3.71
CA PHE A 40 -0.42 7.56 3.97
C PHE A 40 0.51 8.39 3.09
N GLY A 41 1.73 7.93 2.83
CA GLY A 41 2.67 8.57 1.91
C GLY A 41 2.09 8.67 0.49
N SER A 42 1.50 7.58 -0.02
CA SER A 42 0.83 7.58 -1.31
C SER A 42 -0.40 8.50 -1.34
N ALA A 43 -1.15 8.58 -0.23
CA ALA A 43 -2.28 9.49 -0.11
C ALA A 43 -1.84 10.96 -0.22
N VAL A 44 -0.74 11.33 0.43
CA VAL A 44 -0.16 12.68 0.33
C VAL A 44 0.35 12.97 -1.09
N LEU A 45 1.14 12.05 -1.67
CA LEU A 45 1.72 12.21 -3.02
C LEU A 45 0.65 12.33 -4.10
N LEU A 46 -0.37 11.48 -4.04
CA LEU A 46 -1.49 11.50 -5.00
C LEU A 46 -2.55 12.53 -4.67
N ARG A 47 -2.43 13.24 -3.54
CA ARG A 47 -3.45 14.16 -3.01
C ARG A 47 -4.83 13.52 -2.94
N ARG A 48 -4.86 12.27 -2.48
CA ARG A 48 -6.06 11.45 -2.32
C ARG A 48 -6.27 11.12 -0.85
N ARG A 49 -7.47 10.62 -0.54
CA ARG A 49 -7.76 10.10 0.80
C ARG A 49 -7.06 8.75 1.00
N PRO A 50 -6.61 8.42 2.22
CA PRO A 50 -5.97 7.14 2.51
C PRO A 50 -6.88 5.92 2.25
N ASP A 51 -8.21 6.11 2.32
CA ASP A 51 -9.21 5.09 1.99
C ASP A 51 -9.45 4.90 0.47
N SER A 52 -8.61 5.51 -0.36
CA SER A 52 -8.65 5.35 -1.81
C SER A 52 -8.09 3.98 -2.22
N ILE A 53 -8.80 3.31 -3.15
CA ILE A 53 -8.32 2.04 -3.71
C ILE A 53 -6.94 2.20 -4.37
N TRP A 54 -6.59 3.38 -4.89
CA TRP A 54 -5.29 3.63 -5.50
C TRP A 54 -4.15 3.59 -4.48
N CYS A 55 -4.37 4.14 -3.26
CA CYS A 55 -3.40 4.06 -2.18
C CYS A 55 -3.20 2.61 -1.73
N TRP A 56 -4.29 1.84 -1.62
CA TRP A 56 -4.26 0.42 -1.32
C TRP A 56 -3.49 -0.37 -2.39
N MET A 57 -3.73 -0.10 -3.67
CA MET A 57 -3.01 -0.75 -4.77
C MET A 57 -1.51 -0.48 -4.74
N ILE A 58 -1.09 0.72 -4.35
CA ILE A 58 0.35 1.04 -4.21
C ILE A 58 0.98 0.19 -3.11
N VAL A 59 0.33 0.03 -1.95
CA VAL A 59 0.82 -0.85 -0.89
C VAL A 59 0.92 -2.29 -1.39
N PHE A 60 -0.11 -2.78 -2.07
CA PHE A 60 -0.14 -4.14 -2.60
C PHE A 60 0.99 -4.41 -3.61
N VAL A 61 1.21 -3.49 -4.54
CA VAL A 61 2.31 -3.61 -5.53
C VAL A 61 3.67 -3.53 -4.86
N ALA A 62 3.84 -2.64 -3.87
CA ALA A 62 5.08 -2.53 -3.11
C ALA A 62 5.40 -3.83 -2.36
N GLU A 63 4.39 -4.47 -1.77
CA GLU A 63 4.56 -5.75 -1.08
C GLU A 63 4.90 -6.89 -2.04
N LEU A 64 4.20 -7.00 -3.17
CA LEU A 64 4.55 -7.99 -4.19
C LEU A 64 5.98 -7.82 -4.69
N PHE A 65 6.45 -6.58 -4.81
CA PHE A 65 7.82 -6.31 -5.19
C PHE A 65 8.81 -6.72 -4.08
N ASN A 66 8.48 -6.45 -2.81
CA ASN A 66 9.28 -6.89 -1.66
C ASN A 66 9.42 -8.42 -1.63
N GLU A 67 8.29 -9.14 -1.73
CA GLU A 67 8.29 -10.60 -1.76
C GLU A 67 9.08 -11.16 -2.95
N TYR A 68 8.92 -10.56 -4.12
CA TYR A 68 9.69 -10.95 -5.30
C TYR A 68 11.20 -10.77 -5.07
N ALA A 69 11.62 -9.66 -4.45
CA ALA A 69 13.03 -9.41 -4.14
C ALA A 69 13.56 -10.41 -3.12
N ASP A 70 12.79 -10.72 -2.07
CA ASP A 70 13.14 -11.70 -1.05
C ASP A 70 13.30 -13.10 -1.69
N PHE A 71 12.37 -13.52 -2.55
CA PHE A 71 12.51 -14.79 -3.30
C PHE A 71 13.75 -14.86 -4.19
N LYS A 72 14.19 -13.73 -4.75
CA LYS A 72 15.37 -13.68 -5.63
C LYS A 72 16.68 -13.60 -4.89
N GLY A 73 16.68 -13.00 -3.71
CA GLY A 73 17.87 -12.86 -2.87
C GLY A 73 18.15 -14.05 -1.94
N LEU A 74 17.17 -14.96 -1.77
CA LEU A 74 17.37 -16.18 -0.99
C LEU A 74 18.11 -17.26 -1.78
N ALA A 75 18.82 -18.13 -1.07
CA ALA A 75 19.44 -19.30 -1.67
C ALA A 75 18.39 -20.27 -2.25
N PRO A 76 18.72 -21.06 -3.28
CA PRO A 76 17.81 -22.06 -3.82
C PRO A 76 17.28 -23.01 -2.75
N GLY A 77 15.95 -23.07 -2.58
CA GLY A 77 15.28 -23.92 -1.58
C GLY A 77 14.96 -23.24 -0.24
N GLU A 78 15.40 -22.01 0.00
CA GLU A 78 15.05 -21.24 1.20
C GLU A 78 13.74 -20.44 1.03
N ALA A 79 13.30 -20.24 -0.21
CA ALA A 79 12.05 -19.54 -0.50
C ALA A 79 10.85 -20.33 0.06
N ASN A 80 10.11 -19.72 0.97
CA ASN A 80 8.94 -20.32 1.63
C ASN A 80 7.67 -19.51 1.29
N ILE A 81 6.76 -20.15 0.56
CA ILE A 81 5.48 -19.54 0.17
C ILE A 81 4.62 -19.21 1.39
N ASP A 82 4.65 -20.03 2.44
CA ASP A 82 3.86 -19.79 3.64
C ASP A 82 4.35 -18.53 4.38
N ALA A 83 5.66 -18.29 4.42
CA ALA A 83 6.23 -17.08 4.98
C ALA A 83 5.83 -15.84 4.15
N ALA A 84 5.94 -15.92 2.83
CA ALA A 84 5.52 -14.83 1.92
C ALA A 84 4.03 -14.50 2.07
N MET A 85 3.17 -15.52 2.21
CA MET A 85 1.75 -15.30 2.47
C MET A 85 1.49 -14.65 3.83
N HIS A 86 2.25 -15.04 4.86
CA HIS A 86 2.16 -14.43 6.18
C HIS A 86 2.54 -12.94 6.14
N ASP A 87 3.63 -12.60 5.46
CA ASP A 87 4.08 -11.22 5.29
C ASP A 87 3.07 -10.39 4.49
N LEU A 88 2.49 -10.97 3.44
CA LEU A 88 1.42 -10.35 2.67
C LEU A 88 0.17 -10.04 3.55
N TYR A 89 -0.24 -10.97 4.42
CA TYR A 89 -1.34 -10.73 5.36
C TYR A 89 -1.02 -9.61 6.34
N ASN A 90 0.18 -9.62 6.93
CA ASN A 90 0.62 -8.59 7.87
C ASN A 90 0.65 -7.20 7.21
N THR A 91 1.13 -7.12 5.96
CA THR A 91 1.20 -5.87 5.20
C THR A 91 -0.19 -5.36 4.82
N MET A 92 -1.08 -6.23 4.34
CA MET A 92 -2.35 -5.81 3.73
C MET A 92 -3.50 -5.66 4.73
N LEU A 93 -3.39 -6.18 5.95
CA LEU A 93 -4.46 -6.14 6.95
C LEU A 93 -4.92 -4.71 7.23
N TRP A 94 -4.03 -3.85 7.69
CA TRP A 94 -4.39 -2.48 8.08
C TRP A 94 -4.77 -1.58 6.90
N PRO A 95 -4.07 -1.59 5.76
CA PRO A 95 -4.55 -0.91 4.55
C PRO A 95 -5.96 -1.31 4.15
N THR A 96 -6.30 -2.59 4.21
CA THR A 96 -7.64 -3.08 3.89
C THR A 96 -8.68 -2.58 4.89
N VAL A 97 -8.38 -2.68 6.20
CA VAL A 97 -9.26 -2.15 7.26
C VAL A 97 -9.51 -0.66 7.06
N ILE A 98 -8.47 0.13 6.79
CA ILE A 98 -8.57 1.59 6.57
C ILE A 98 -9.45 1.90 5.35
N VAL A 99 -9.26 1.20 4.24
CA VAL A 99 -10.06 1.42 3.02
C VAL A 99 -11.53 1.04 3.24
N VAL A 100 -11.79 -0.10 3.89
CA VAL A 100 -13.16 -0.56 4.16
C VAL A 100 -13.85 0.39 5.13
N LEU A 101 -13.27 0.65 6.30
CA LEU A 101 -13.86 1.52 7.30
C LEU A 101 -13.97 2.98 6.82
N GLY A 102 -12.97 3.47 6.09
CA GLY A 102 -13.00 4.83 5.55
C GLY A 102 -14.18 5.08 4.62
N ARG A 103 -14.56 4.09 3.82
CA ARG A 103 -15.74 4.18 2.95
C ARG A 103 -17.05 4.17 3.71
N PHE A 104 -17.13 3.43 4.83
CA PHE A 104 -18.32 3.40 5.67
C PHE A 104 -18.45 4.66 6.54
N LEU A 105 -17.36 5.09 7.15
CA LEU A 105 -17.36 6.22 8.10
C LEU A 105 -17.41 7.58 7.39
N PHE A 106 -16.80 7.68 6.20
CA PHE A 106 -16.67 8.92 5.45
C PHE A 106 -17.14 8.72 3.99
N PRO A 107 -18.43 8.47 3.76
CA PRO A 107 -18.95 8.30 2.41
C PRO A 107 -18.64 9.56 1.57
N PRO A 108 -18.38 9.39 0.26
CA PRO A 108 -18.14 10.54 -0.62
C PRO A 108 -19.33 11.48 -0.56
N ARG A 109 -19.07 12.76 -0.30
CA ARG A 109 -20.13 13.78 -0.32
C ARG A 109 -20.75 13.80 -1.70
N ALA A 110 -22.08 13.63 -1.77
CA ALA A 110 -22.83 13.84 -2.99
C ALA A 110 -22.46 15.22 -3.55
N LYS A 111 -22.03 15.28 -4.82
CA LYS A 111 -21.86 16.57 -5.50
C LYS A 111 -23.20 17.29 -5.43
N LYS A 112 -23.27 18.42 -4.74
CA LYS A 112 -24.41 19.33 -4.87
C LYS A 112 -24.51 19.67 -6.35
N ILE A 113 -25.54 19.17 -7.01
CA ILE A 113 -25.91 19.66 -8.34
C ILE A 113 -26.37 21.08 -8.06
N TYR A 114 -25.54 22.06 -8.45
CA TYR A 114 -25.91 23.45 -8.43
C TYR A 114 -26.91 23.61 -9.59
N THR A 115 -28.18 23.56 -9.27
CA THR A 115 -29.24 23.95 -10.20
C THR A 115 -29.21 25.48 -10.23
N ASP A 116 -28.76 26.02 -11.36
CA ASP A 116 -28.71 27.45 -11.61
C ASP A 116 -30.14 27.99 -11.55
N PRO A 117 -30.49 28.93 -10.63
CA PRO A 117 -31.85 29.43 -10.48
C PRO A 117 -32.33 30.24 -11.69
N GLU A 118 -31.44 30.66 -12.61
CA GLU A 118 -31.81 31.43 -13.80
C GLU A 118 -32.57 30.64 -14.87
N ILE A 119 -32.49 29.29 -14.87
CA ILE A 119 -33.21 28.48 -15.89
C ILE A 119 -34.70 28.25 -15.52
N SER A 120 -35.09 28.54 -14.28
CA SER A 120 -36.47 28.33 -13.82
C SER A 120 -37.43 29.49 -14.13
N GLY A 121 -36.92 30.62 -14.59
CA GLY A 121 -37.72 31.82 -14.86
C GLY A 121 -38.36 31.93 -16.25
N ASP A 122 -37.85 31.18 -17.23
CA ASP A 122 -38.27 31.35 -18.65
C ASP A 122 -39.39 30.38 -19.12
N LEU A 123 -39.97 29.59 -18.21
CA LEU A 123 -41.06 28.66 -18.56
C LEU A 123 -42.45 29.04 -18.00
N ALA A 124 -42.60 30.30 -17.53
CA ALA A 124 -43.85 30.76 -16.90
C ALA A 124 -44.51 31.93 -17.62
N ASP A 125 -44.35 32.07 -18.97
CA ASP A 125 -45.14 32.94 -19.81
C ASP A 125 -45.81 32.18 -20.95
#